data_c0ef413750223ff45e6a0bdd8a2c0c8f
#
_entry.id   c0ef413750223ff45e6a0bdd8a2c0c8f
#
_cell.length_a   1.000
_cell.length_b   1.000
_cell.length_c   1.000
_cell.angle_alpha   90.00
_cell.angle_beta   90.00
_cell.angle_gamma   90.00
#
_symmetry.space_group_name_H-M   'P 1'
#
loop_
_entity.id
_entity.type
_entity.pdbx_description
1 polymer ?
#
loop_
_entity_poly.entity_id
_entity_poly.type
_entity_poly.pdbx_seq_one_letter_code
_entity_poly.pdbx_strand_id
1 'polypeptide(L)'
;MGETQERPFQLSFNSSLRVDFQGARVTSDGGLILVRELDERLGLSELMERHLTDPRRGKNTQLPLADLLRQSIHSRLAGYEDVNDAERLSQDPTFRLIGSNKIWERGAALTSRVQSFETDLLTEAGNLAGLAALNRELIAGAEAIDSPRRVVLDMDSTEIPVYGEQEQSAYNGHFESTCYHPLLLFNREGDCLAAKLRPGNVHSAAG
;
A
#
# COMPACT_ATOMS: atom_id res chain seq x y z
N MET A 1 24.12 7.66 34.37
CA MET A 1 23.48 7.60 33.03
C MET A 1 22.35 6.62 33.17
N GLY A 2 21.10 7.12 33.25
CA GLY A 2 19.93 6.28 33.48
C GLY A 2 19.60 5.52 32.24
N GLU A 3 19.60 4.19 32.32
CA GLU A 3 18.94 3.33 31.36
C GLU A 3 17.43 3.67 31.42
N THR A 4 16.94 4.36 30.43
CA THR A 4 15.50 4.40 30.15
C THR A 4 15.11 2.98 29.74
N GLN A 5 14.61 2.19 30.68
CA GLN A 5 13.92 0.95 30.36
C GLN A 5 12.72 1.32 29.48
N GLU A 6 12.89 1.19 28.17
CA GLU A 6 11.79 1.24 27.23
C GLU A 6 10.89 0.05 27.55
N ARG A 7 9.73 0.34 28.13
CA ARG A 7 8.77 -0.71 28.48
C ARG A 7 8.17 -1.28 27.20
N PRO A 8 8.01 -2.61 27.09
CA PRO A 8 7.31 -3.20 25.97
C PRO A 8 5.92 -2.56 25.82
N PHE A 9 5.53 -2.20 24.61
CA PHE A 9 4.17 -1.73 24.35
C PHE A 9 3.32 -2.80 23.68
N GLN A 10 2.03 -2.78 23.97
CA GLN A 10 1.06 -3.72 23.43
C GLN A 10 0.48 -3.17 22.15
N LEU A 11 0.29 -4.04 21.12
CA LEU A 11 -0.25 -3.64 19.83
C LEU A 11 -1.78 -3.62 19.86
N SER A 12 -2.41 -2.59 19.27
CA SER A 12 -3.86 -2.42 19.28
C SER A 12 -4.58 -3.43 18.39
N PHE A 13 -3.99 -3.82 17.25
CA PHE A 13 -4.57 -4.81 16.36
C PHE A 13 -4.48 -6.26 16.88
N ASN A 14 -3.59 -6.53 17.83
CA ASN A 14 -3.46 -7.84 18.49
C ASN A 14 -2.90 -7.71 19.90
N SER A 15 -3.78 -7.77 20.89
CA SER A 15 -3.44 -7.57 22.30
C SER A 15 -2.56 -8.68 22.91
N SER A 16 -2.37 -9.82 22.22
CA SER A 16 -1.44 -10.85 22.66
C SER A 16 0.02 -10.53 22.33
N LEU A 17 0.26 -9.55 21.43
CA LEU A 17 1.58 -9.15 21.01
C LEU A 17 2.09 -7.97 21.83
N ARG A 18 3.38 -8.05 22.15
CA ARG A 18 4.15 -6.96 22.76
C ARG A 18 5.39 -6.70 21.94
N VAL A 19 5.69 -5.44 21.70
CA VAL A 19 6.94 -5.02 21.08
C VAL A 19 7.94 -4.71 22.20
N ASP A 20 9.07 -5.41 22.18
CA ASP A 20 10.17 -5.22 23.10
C ASP A 20 11.47 -5.06 22.30
N PHE A 21 12.22 -4.01 22.57
CA PHE A 21 13.44 -3.68 21.82
C PHE A 21 14.67 -4.30 22.48
N GLN A 22 14.74 -5.62 22.55
CA GLN A 22 15.87 -6.33 23.16
C GLN A 22 16.99 -6.74 22.17
N GLY A 23 16.88 -6.35 20.91
CA GLY A 23 17.95 -6.45 19.91
C GLY A 23 18.35 -7.88 19.46
N ALA A 24 17.59 -8.91 19.77
CA ALA A 24 18.09 -10.29 19.65
C ALA A 24 17.61 -11.10 18.43
N ARG A 25 16.59 -10.68 17.68
CA ARG A 25 16.11 -11.42 16.48
C ARG A 25 15.60 -10.45 15.43
N VAL A 26 16.34 -10.33 14.35
CA VAL A 26 15.96 -9.55 13.17
C VAL A 26 15.33 -10.51 12.16
N THR A 27 14.03 -10.39 11.90
CA THR A 27 13.44 -10.85 10.66
C THR A 27 13.57 -9.72 9.64
N SER A 28 13.80 -10.02 8.36
CA SER A 28 13.93 -8.98 7.33
C SER A 28 12.74 -8.01 7.32
N ASP A 29 11.55 -8.50 7.66
CA ASP A 29 10.30 -7.76 7.52
C ASP A 29 9.62 -7.40 8.84
N GLY A 30 10.34 -7.55 9.97
CA GLY A 30 9.82 -7.28 11.31
C GLY A 30 9.31 -5.85 11.51
N GLY A 31 9.85 -4.87 10.77
CA GLY A 31 9.38 -3.49 10.77
C GLY A 31 7.92 -3.31 10.34
N LEU A 32 7.37 -4.21 9.54
CA LEU A 32 5.97 -4.17 9.12
C LEU A 32 4.97 -4.30 10.29
N ILE A 33 5.39 -4.83 11.43
CA ILE A 33 4.55 -4.87 12.64
C ILE A 33 4.21 -3.45 13.10
N LEU A 34 5.16 -2.52 13.01
CA LEU A 34 4.92 -1.11 13.35
C LEU A 34 4.03 -0.42 12.30
N VAL A 35 4.22 -0.75 11.03
CA VAL A 35 3.34 -0.26 9.94
C VAL A 35 1.91 -0.77 10.15
N ARG A 36 1.76 -2.03 10.56
CA ARG A 36 0.44 -2.60 10.87
C ARG A 36 -0.24 -1.92 12.07
N GLU A 37 0.52 -1.55 13.09
CA GLU A 37 0.00 -0.75 14.22
C GLU A 37 -0.43 0.65 13.77
N LEU A 38 0.32 1.28 12.86
CA LEU A 38 -0.07 2.56 12.28
C LEU A 38 -1.36 2.45 11.46
N ASP A 39 -1.47 1.42 10.61
CA ASP A 39 -2.67 1.07 9.85
C ASP A 39 -3.92 0.99 10.76
N GLU A 40 -3.78 0.30 11.89
CA GLU A 40 -4.87 0.18 12.86
C GLU A 40 -5.26 1.52 13.48
N ARG A 41 -4.27 2.34 13.86
CA ARG A 41 -4.51 3.66 14.46
C ARG A 41 -5.11 4.66 13.49
N LEU A 42 -4.78 4.57 12.22
CA LEU A 42 -5.34 5.42 11.16
C LEU A 42 -6.68 4.90 10.62
N GLY A 43 -7.15 3.74 11.09
CA GLY A 43 -8.43 3.18 10.69
C GLY A 43 -8.46 2.70 9.24
N LEU A 44 -7.33 2.17 8.72
CA LEU A 44 -7.24 1.75 7.32
C LEU A 44 -8.27 0.66 6.96
N SER A 45 -8.62 -0.23 7.90
CA SER A 45 -9.66 -1.26 7.68
C SER A 45 -11.02 -0.63 7.37
N GLU A 46 -11.44 0.34 8.17
CA GLU A 46 -12.71 1.04 8.03
C GLU A 46 -12.74 1.87 6.74
N LEU A 47 -11.60 2.47 6.36
CA LEU A 47 -11.47 3.18 5.09
C LEU A 47 -11.61 2.21 3.90
N MET A 48 -11.01 1.03 3.96
CA MET A 48 -11.15 0.00 2.92
C MET A 48 -12.61 -0.44 2.78
N GLU A 49 -13.30 -0.73 3.87
CA GLU A 49 -14.70 -1.14 3.86
C GLU A 49 -15.64 -0.05 3.34
N ARG A 50 -15.32 1.21 3.57
CA ARG A 50 -16.10 2.36 3.11
C ARG A 50 -15.94 2.64 1.63
N HIS A 51 -14.73 2.51 1.12
CA HIS A 51 -14.38 2.98 -0.22
C HIS A 51 -14.21 1.88 -1.26
N LEU A 52 -13.98 0.64 -0.84
CA LEU A 52 -13.77 -0.46 -1.78
C LEU A 52 -14.93 -1.45 -1.76
N THR A 53 -15.25 -1.96 -2.93
CA THR A 53 -16.32 -2.95 -3.11
C THR A 53 -15.72 -4.31 -3.44
N ASP A 54 -16.20 -5.35 -2.77
CA ASP A 54 -15.80 -6.74 -3.01
C ASP A 54 -16.97 -7.53 -3.63
N PRO A 55 -17.04 -7.68 -4.94
CA PRO A 55 -18.08 -8.45 -5.61
C PRO A 55 -17.86 -9.96 -5.53
N ARG A 56 -16.73 -10.42 -5.01
CA ARG A 56 -16.40 -11.83 -4.93
C ARG A 56 -17.40 -12.58 -4.04
N ARG A 57 -17.66 -13.85 -4.37
CA ARG A 57 -18.61 -14.70 -3.62
C ARG A 57 -18.03 -16.11 -3.40
N GLY A 58 -18.53 -16.78 -2.38
CA GLY A 58 -18.22 -18.17 -2.09
C GLY A 58 -16.76 -18.40 -1.74
N LYS A 59 -16.11 -19.38 -2.37
CA LYS A 59 -14.71 -19.74 -2.06
C LYS A 59 -13.69 -18.66 -2.43
N ASN A 60 -14.07 -17.71 -3.28
CA ASN A 60 -13.18 -16.60 -3.66
C ASN A 60 -13.01 -15.55 -2.56
N THR A 61 -13.87 -15.56 -1.54
CA THR A 61 -13.83 -14.65 -0.39
C THR A 61 -13.07 -15.21 0.82
N GLN A 62 -12.33 -16.30 0.65
CA GLN A 62 -11.56 -16.90 1.76
C GLN A 62 -10.54 -15.93 2.36
N LEU A 63 -9.96 -15.08 1.51
CA LEU A 63 -9.07 -13.99 1.94
C LEU A 63 -9.87 -12.68 1.89
N PRO A 64 -10.06 -11.99 3.03
CA PRO A 64 -10.70 -10.68 3.08
C PRO A 64 -10.03 -9.66 2.15
N LEU A 65 -10.83 -8.72 1.63
CA LEU A 65 -10.32 -7.64 0.79
C LEU A 65 -9.21 -6.85 1.50
N ALA A 66 -9.43 -6.52 2.77
CA ALA A 66 -8.46 -5.78 3.57
C ALA A 66 -7.11 -6.51 3.70
N ASP A 67 -7.12 -7.84 3.83
CA ASP A 67 -5.88 -8.62 3.90
C ASP A 67 -5.12 -8.60 2.56
N LEU A 68 -5.84 -8.65 1.44
CA LEU A 68 -5.23 -8.57 0.10
C LEU A 68 -4.60 -7.20 -0.15
N LEU A 69 -5.31 -6.12 0.19
CA LEU A 69 -4.77 -4.77 0.04
C LEU A 69 -3.58 -4.53 0.97
N ARG A 70 -3.67 -4.98 2.23
CA ARG A 70 -2.52 -4.92 3.15
C ARG A 70 -1.32 -5.67 2.59
N GLN A 71 -1.51 -6.89 2.14
CA GLN A 71 -0.41 -7.66 1.57
C GLN A 71 0.21 -6.94 0.38
N SER A 72 -0.60 -6.39 -0.52
CA SER A 72 -0.13 -5.60 -1.68
C SER A 72 0.68 -4.38 -1.25
N ILE A 73 0.20 -3.60 -0.28
CA ILE A 73 0.90 -2.41 0.23
C ILE A 73 2.16 -2.81 1.01
N HIS A 74 2.03 -3.73 1.96
CA HIS A 74 3.13 -4.09 2.86
C HIS A 74 4.27 -4.80 2.13
N SER A 75 3.98 -5.59 1.09
CA SER A 75 5.04 -6.18 0.26
C SER A 75 5.88 -5.10 -0.43
N ARG A 76 5.26 -4.07 -0.99
CA ARG A 76 5.98 -2.95 -1.61
C ARG A 76 6.77 -2.12 -0.59
N LEU A 77 6.22 -1.88 0.59
CA LEU A 77 6.94 -1.21 1.68
C LEU A 77 8.16 -2.01 2.17
N ALA A 78 8.11 -3.32 2.08
CA ALA A 78 9.23 -4.21 2.40
C ALA A 78 10.23 -4.39 1.23
N GLY A 79 10.00 -3.71 0.09
CA GLY A 79 10.89 -3.76 -1.07
C GLY A 79 10.59 -4.91 -2.05
N TYR A 80 9.46 -5.60 -1.91
CA TYR A 80 9.01 -6.61 -2.86
C TYR A 80 8.09 -5.95 -3.90
N GLU A 81 8.65 -5.57 -5.02
CA GLU A 81 7.94 -4.82 -6.06
C GLU A 81 7.00 -5.70 -6.88
N ASP A 82 7.29 -7.00 -6.95
CA ASP A 82 6.61 -7.96 -7.81
C ASP A 82 5.68 -8.89 -7.00
N VAL A 83 4.55 -9.23 -7.60
CA VAL A 83 3.61 -10.21 -7.03
C VAL A 83 4.19 -11.63 -6.99
N ASN A 84 5.25 -11.93 -7.74
CA ASN A 84 5.91 -13.25 -7.74
C ASN A 84 6.49 -13.61 -6.36
N ASP A 85 6.87 -12.62 -5.56
CA ASP A 85 7.33 -12.84 -4.19
C ASP A 85 6.22 -13.30 -3.23
N ALA A 86 4.94 -13.15 -3.61
CA ALA A 86 3.81 -13.47 -2.74
C ALA A 86 3.81 -14.93 -2.28
N GLU A 87 4.30 -15.87 -3.08
CA GLU A 87 4.39 -17.29 -2.70
C GLU A 87 5.33 -17.49 -1.50
N ARG A 88 6.50 -16.85 -1.54
CA ARG A 88 7.46 -16.85 -0.44
C ARG A 88 6.91 -16.10 0.78
N LEU A 89 6.31 -14.93 0.57
CA LEU A 89 5.74 -14.10 1.63
C LEU A 89 4.55 -14.77 2.31
N SER A 90 3.81 -15.65 1.61
CA SER A 90 2.69 -16.38 2.18
C SER A 90 3.08 -17.27 3.38
N GLN A 91 4.34 -17.70 3.43
CA GLN A 91 4.90 -18.52 4.51
C GLN A 91 5.68 -17.69 5.54
N ASP A 92 5.94 -16.41 5.25
CA ASP A 92 6.68 -15.54 6.15
C ASP A 92 5.90 -15.28 7.44
N PRO A 93 6.50 -15.46 8.63
CA PRO A 93 5.82 -15.27 9.90
C PRO A 93 5.28 -13.84 10.09
N THR A 94 5.98 -12.81 9.60
CA THR A 94 5.57 -11.42 9.73
C THR A 94 4.33 -11.15 8.86
N PHE A 95 4.34 -11.58 7.59
CA PHE A 95 3.18 -11.44 6.72
C PHE A 95 1.94 -12.19 7.22
N ARG A 96 2.14 -13.32 7.88
CA ARG A 96 1.03 -14.03 8.54
C ARG A 96 0.52 -13.29 9.78
N LEU A 97 1.43 -12.68 10.54
CA LEU A 97 1.11 -11.98 11.79
C LEU A 97 0.34 -10.68 11.57
N ILE A 98 0.70 -9.91 10.55
CA ILE A 98 0.08 -8.62 10.24
C ILE A 98 -1.28 -8.74 9.56
N GLY A 99 -1.65 -9.91 9.06
CA GLY A 99 -2.96 -10.22 8.50
C GLY A 99 -4.02 -10.51 9.57
N SER A 100 -5.22 -10.83 9.11
CA SER A 100 -6.30 -11.29 9.98
C SER A 100 -6.01 -12.70 10.56
N ASN A 101 -6.85 -13.16 11.49
CA ASN A 101 -6.78 -14.53 12.01
C ASN A 101 -6.83 -15.58 10.89
N LYS A 102 -7.53 -15.32 9.79
CA LYS A 102 -7.56 -16.23 8.63
C LYS A 102 -6.19 -16.34 7.97
N ILE A 103 -5.46 -15.25 7.86
CA ILE A 103 -4.11 -15.23 7.32
C ILE A 103 -3.15 -15.95 8.27
N TRP A 104 -3.28 -15.71 9.56
CA TRP A 104 -2.47 -16.39 10.58
C TRP A 104 -2.60 -17.92 10.49
N GLU A 105 -3.80 -18.42 10.36
CA GLU A 105 -4.09 -19.86 10.31
C GLU A 105 -3.71 -20.51 8.97
N ARG A 106 -3.98 -19.82 7.85
CA ARG A 106 -3.95 -20.43 6.51
C ARG A 106 -2.81 -19.95 5.62
N GLY A 107 -2.08 -18.91 6.02
CA GLY A 107 -1.08 -18.23 5.21
C GLY A 107 -1.65 -17.04 4.45
N ALA A 108 -0.76 -16.13 4.06
CA ALA A 108 -1.12 -14.97 3.23
C ALA A 108 -1.41 -15.40 1.78
N ALA A 109 -1.83 -14.46 0.94
CA ALA A 109 -2.23 -14.74 -0.42
C ALA A 109 -1.05 -15.19 -1.29
N LEU A 110 -1.29 -16.17 -2.15
CA LEU A 110 -0.35 -16.62 -3.18
C LEU A 110 -0.36 -15.65 -4.37
N THR A 111 0.65 -15.74 -5.21
CA THR A 111 0.86 -14.90 -6.41
C THR A 111 -0.41 -14.72 -7.23
N SER A 112 -1.07 -15.81 -7.64
CA SER A 112 -2.29 -15.73 -8.43
C SER A 112 -3.43 -14.97 -7.77
N ARG A 113 -3.51 -14.99 -6.43
CA ARG A 113 -4.54 -14.27 -5.69
C ARG A 113 -4.25 -12.78 -5.59
N VAL A 114 -3.00 -12.41 -5.33
CA VAL A 114 -2.57 -11.01 -5.33
C VAL A 114 -2.70 -10.43 -6.72
N GLN A 115 -2.28 -11.17 -7.75
CA GLN A 115 -2.41 -10.75 -9.14
C GLN A 115 -3.88 -10.48 -9.51
N SER A 116 -4.79 -11.45 -9.35
CA SER A 116 -6.21 -11.23 -9.66
C SER A 116 -6.82 -10.10 -8.82
N PHE A 117 -6.37 -9.93 -7.58
CA PHE A 117 -6.79 -8.79 -6.77
C PHE A 117 -6.37 -7.46 -7.40
N GLU A 118 -5.12 -7.33 -7.83
CA GLU A 118 -4.59 -6.10 -8.42
C GLU A 118 -5.12 -5.85 -9.83
N THR A 119 -5.23 -6.89 -10.68
CA THR A 119 -5.60 -6.73 -12.09
C THR A 119 -7.10 -6.76 -12.36
N ASP A 120 -7.88 -7.48 -11.57
CA ASP A 120 -9.30 -7.65 -11.83
C ASP A 120 -10.16 -6.83 -10.87
N LEU A 121 -9.82 -6.86 -9.56
CA LEU A 121 -10.66 -6.23 -8.54
C LEU A 121 -10.36 -4.74 -8.35
N LEU A 122 -9.09 -4.37 -8.20
CA LEU A 122 -8.72 -2.97 -7.99
C LEU A 122 -8.91 -2.10 -9.24
N THR A 123 -8.86 -2.67 -10.42
CA THR A 123 -9.06 -1.95 -11.69
C THR A 123 -10.50 -1.65 -12.02
N GLU A 124 -11.47 -2.22 -11.28
CA GLU A 124 -12.86 -1.79 -11.43
C GLU A 124 -13.00 -0.29 -11.17
N ALA A 125 -13.74 0.42 -12.02
CA ALA A 125 -13.84 1.88 -11.99
C ALA A 125 -14.25 2.43 -10.61
N GLY A 126 -15.13 1.73 -9.90
CA GLY A 126 -15.54 2.07 -8.54
C GLY A 126 -14.41 1.96 -7.55
N ASN A 127 -13.56 0.92 -7.66
CA ASN A 127 -12.45 0.67 -6.75
C ASN A 127 -11.27 1.62 -7.03
N LEU A 128 -11.01 1.99 -8.28
CA LEU A 128 -10.00 3.02 -8.59
C LEU A 128 -10.37 4.37 -7.95
N ALA A 129 -11.63 4.79 -8.09
CA ALA A 129 -12.12 5.99 -7.42
C ALA A 129 -12.09 5.85 -5.89
N GLY A 130 -12.42 4.66 -5.39
CA GLY A 130 -12.36 4.31 -3.98
C GLY A 130 -10.95 4.39 -3.39
N LEU A 131 -9.93 3.89 -4.09
CA LEU A 131 -8.53 4.01 -3.68
C LEU A 131 -8.10 5.47 -3.57
N ALA A 132 -8.48 6.31 -4.53
CA ALA A 132 -8.18 7.75 -4.47
C ALA A 132 -8.88 8.43 -3.29
N ALA A 133 -10.12 8.05 -2.97
CA ALA A 133 -10.84 8.57 -1.82
C ALA A 133 -10.24 8.09 -0.49
N LEU A 134 -9.90 6.80 -0.39
CA LEU A 134 -9.23 6.19 0.75
C LEU A 134 -7.90 6.90 1.05
N ASN A 135 -7.07 7.13 0.03
CA ASN A 135 -5.79 7.82 0.19
C ASN A 135 -5.97 9.24 0.73
N ARG A 136 -6.93 10.01 0.20
CA ARG A 136 -7.22 11.36 0.70
C ARG A 136 -7.68 11.36 2.16
N GLU A 137 -8.55 10.43 2.56
CA GLU A 137 -9.02 10.34 3.94
C GLU A 137 -7.92 9.88 4.89
N LEU A 138 -7.02 8.98 4.45
CA LEU A 138 -5.88 8.53 5.24
C LEU A 138 -4.93 9.71 5.53
N ILE A 139 -4.59 10.49 4.50
CA ILE A 139 -3.74 11.69 4.65
C ILE A 139 -4.43 12.72 5.53
N ALA A 140 -5.72 13.00 5.32
CA ALA A 140 -6.48 13.92 6.17
C ALA A 140 -6.52 13.46 7.64
N GLY A 141 -6.58 12.15 7.89
CA GLY A 141 -6.48 11.58 9.23
C GLY A 141 -5.11 11.82 9.89
N ALA A 142 -4.04 11.69 9.13
CA ALA A 142 -2.68 11.99 9.60
C ALA A 142 -2.49 13.50 9.86
N GLU A 143 -2.94 14.36 8.95
CA GLU A 143 -2.91 15.82 9.11
C GLU A 143 -3.76 16.33 10.29
N ALA A 144 -4.81 15.61 10.66
CA ALA A 144 -5.60 15.96 11.85
C ALA A 144 -4.83 15.76 13.16
N ILE A 145 -3.81 14.90 13.17
CA ILE A 145 -2.92 14.67 14.33
C ILE A 145 -1.87 15.77 14.39
N ASP A 146 -1.27 16.12 13.25
CA ASP A 146 -0.28 17.20 13.13
C ASP A 146 -0.64 18.09 11.94
N SER A 147 -1.45 19.12 12.21
CA SER A 147 -2.01 19.98 11.18
C SER A 147 -0.94 20.88 10.54
N PRO A 148 -0.79 20.84 9.22
CA PRO A 148 0.19 21.67 8.53
C PRO A 148 -0.16 23.16 8.68
N ARG A 149 0.83 23.99 9.02
CA ARG A 149 0.65 25.45 9.14
C ARG A 149 0.49 26.15 7.80
N ARG A 150 0.91 25.50 6.72
CA ARG A 150 0.91 26.03 5.37
C ARG A 150 0.72 24.91 4.37
N VAL A 151 -0.25 25.06 3.49
CA VAL A 151 -0.42 24.14 2.35
C VAL A 151 0.54 24.56 1.24
N VAL A 152 1.40 23.65 0.82
CA VAL A 152 2.25 23.75 -0.36
C VAL A 152 1.96 22.52 -1.20
N LEU A 153 1.65 22.74 -2.46
CA LEU A 153 1.37 21.68 -3.41
C LEU A 153 2.47 21.66 -4.46
N ASP A 154 3.02 20.49 -4.71
CA ASP A 154 3.99 20.25 -5.77
C ASP A 154 3.38 19.29 -6.78
N MET A 155 3.32 19.73 -8.02
CA MET A 155 2.75 18.95 -9.13
C MET A 155 3.85 18.67 -10.14
N ASP A 156 4.18 17.41 -10.30
CA ASP A 156 5.24 16.98 -11.19
C ASP A 156 4.83 15.79 -12.04
N SER A 157 5.53 15.61 -13.14
CA SER A 157 5.38 14.46 -14.02
C SER A 157 6.70 13.71 -14.12
N THR A 158 6.63 12.39 -14.17
CA THR A 158 7.81 11.55 -14.25
C THR A 158 7.68 10.54 -15.38
N GLU A 159 8.79 9.96 -15.78
CA GLU A 159 8.82 8.84 -16.72
C GLU A 159 8.64 7.50 -15.97
N ILE A 160 7.78 6.63 -16.51
CA ILE A 160 7.73 5.20 -16.16
C ILE A 160 8.05 4.41 -17.43
N PRO A 161 9.29 3.92 -17.60
CA PRO A 161 9.67 3.15 -18.77
C PRO A 161 8.85 1.87 -18.90
N VAL A 162 8.51 1.53 -20.13
CA VAL A 162 7.75 0.31 -20.46
C VAL A 162 8.65 -0.63 -21.25
N TYR A 163 8.69 -1.87 -20.81
CA TYR A 163 9.40 -2.93 -21.48
C TYR A 163 8.39 -3.88 -22.14
N GLY A 164 8.36 -3.90 -23.46
CA GLY A 164 7.39 -4.63 -24.26
C GLY A 164 6.13 -3.78 -24.59
N GLU A 165 5.09 -4.46 -25.06
CA GLU A 165 3.81 -3.83 -25.41
C GLU A 165 2.90 -3.77 -24.20
N GLN A 166 2.60 -2.56 -23.73
CA GLN A 166 1.61 -2.33 -22.66
C GLN A 166 0.54 -1.37 -23.16
N GLU A 167 -0.69 -1.64 -22.75
CA GLU A 167 -1.85 -0.85 -23.15
C GLU A 167 -1.66 0.63 -22.80
N GLN A 168 -1.94 1.52 -23.78
CA GLN A 168 -1.81 2.98 -23.64
C GLN A 168 -0.39 3.51 -23.38
N SER A 169 0.65 2.68 -23.42
CA SER A 169 2.01 3.20 -23.46
C SER A 169 2.28 3.90 -24.81
N ALA A 170 3.11 4.93 -24.80
CA ALA A 170 3.44 5.68 -26.00
C ALA A 170 4.89 6.18 -25.97
N TYR A 171 5.46 6.38 -27.17
CA TYR A 171 6.80 6.95 -27.30
C TYR A 171 6.82 8.42 -26.88
N ASN A 172 7.75 8.77 -26.01
CA ASN A 172 8.04 10.15 -25.59
C ASN A 172 9.36 10.61 -26.19
N GLY A 173 9.31 11.62 -27.03
CA GLY A 173 10.51 12.16 -27.69
C GLY A 173 11.48 12.91 -26.77
N HIS A 174 11.04 13.32 -25.58
CA HIS A 174 11.90 13.95 -24.58
C HIS A 174 12.73 12.93 -23.80
N PHE A 175 12.12 11.80 -23.46
CA PHE A 175 12.80 10.71 -22.77
C PHE A 175 13.42 9.68 -23.73
N GLU A 176 13.12 9.79 -25.02
CA GLU A 176 13.56 8.86 -26.07
C GLU A 176 13.19 7.40 -25.79
N SER A 177 12.05 7.18 -25.10
CA SER A 177 11.58 5.89 -24.66
C SER A 177 10.08 5.70 -24.87
N THR A 178 9.63 4.43 -24.93
CA THR A 178 8.22 4.09 -24.77
C THR A 178 7.92 4.01 -23.29
N CYS A 179 6.98 4.83 -22.82
CA CYS A 179 6.73 4.99 -21.39
C CYS A 179 5.28 5.37 -21.10
N TYR A 180 4.93 5.39 -19.82
CA TYR A 180 3.87 6.23 -19.28
C TYR A 180 4.47 7.53 -18.76
N HIS A 181 3.66 8.60 -18.74
CA HIS A 181 4.05 9.91 -18.23
C HIS A 181 3.04 10.39 -17.18
N PRO A 182 2.99 9.73 -15.99
CA PRO A 182 2.05 10.06 -14.95
C PRO A 182 2.24 11.49 -14.43
N LEU A 183 1.16 12.08 -13.96
CA LEU A 183 1.14 13.32 -13.22
C LEU A 183 0.88 13.02 -11.75
N LEU A 184 1.73 13.54 -10.88
CA LEU A 184 1.69 13.32 -9.44
C LEU A 184 1.50 14.65 -8.72
N LEU A 185 0.74 14.65 -7.64
CA LEU A 185 0.53 15.81 -6.78
C LEU A 185 0.95 15.45 -5.36
N PHE A 186 1.89 16.20 -4.81
CA PHE A 186 2.38 16.01 -3.45
C PHE A 186 2.08 17.23 -2.57
N ASN A 187 1.96 16.99 -1.26
CA ASN A 187 2.03 18.07 -0.27
C ASN A 187 3.50 18.32 0.13
N ARG A 188 3.69 19.30 1.02
CA ARG A 188 5.03 19.66 1.54
C ARG A 188 5.69 18.52 2.32
N GLU A 189 4.92 17.71 2.97
CA GLU A 189 5.32 16.60 3.82
C GLU A 189 5.78 15.38 2.99
N GLY A 190 5.51 15.42 1.66
CA GLY A 190 5.86 14.35 0.71
C GLY A 190 4.75 13.33 0.50
N ASP A 191 3.54 13.57 1.02
CA ASP A 191 2.41 12.68 0.77
C ASP A 191 1.88 12.88 -0.64
N CYS A 192 1.68 11.78 -1.37
CA CYS A 192 1.06 11.78 -2.69
C CYS A 192 -0.45 11.95 -2.57
N LEU A 193 -0.95 13.16 -2.79
CA LEU A 193 -2.37 13.50 -2.70
C LEU A 193 -3.19 12.96 -3.86
N ALA A 194 -2.59 12.91 -5.05
CA ALA A 194 -3.22 12.41 -6.27
C ALA A 194 -2.19 11.90 -7.27
N ALA A 195 -2.59 10.91 -8.03
CA ALA A 195 -1.83 10.36 -9.14
C ALA A 195 -2.75 10.14 -10.34
N LYS A 196 -2.29 10.51 -11.53
CA LYS A 196 -3.00 10.29 -12.79
C LYS A 196 -2.05 9.64 -13.79
N LEU A 197 -2.33 8.39 -14.13
CA LEU A 197 -1.60 7.71 -15.20
C LEU A 197 -1.94 8.34 -16.54
N ARG A 198 -0.95 8.64 -17.37
CA ARG A 198 -1.08 9.23 -18.69
C ARG A 198 -0.19 8.51 -19.69
N PRO A 199 -0.56 8.42 -20.98
CA PRO A 199 0.34 7.95 -22.03
C PRO A 199 1.62 8.76 -22.11
N GLY A 200 2.71 8.15 -22.58
CA GLY A 200 4.03 8.80 -22.67
C GLY A 200 4.07 10.06 -23.53
N ASN A 201 3.23 10.12 -24.57
CA ASN A 201 3.20 11.24 -25.53
C ASN A 201 2.38 12.45 -25.07
N VAL A 202 1.94 12.51 -23.83
CA VAL A 202 1.20 13.64 -23.25
C VAL A 202 2.17 14.71 -22.77
N HIS A 203 1.90 15.98 -23.08
CA HIS A 203 2.70 17.09 -22.60
C HIS A 203 2.65 17.22 -21.08
N SER A 204 3.78 17.61 -20.46
CA SER A 204 3.88 17.71 -18.99
C SER A 204 2.80 18.58 -18.36
N ALA A 205 2.45 19.70 -19.03
CA ALA A 205 1.42 20.64 -18.57
C ALA A 205 -0.03 20.24 -18.93
N ALA A 206 -0.26 19.10 -19.59
CA ALA A 206 -1.61 18.61 -19.87
C ALA A 206 -2.16 17.88 -18.65
N GLY A 207 -3.21 18.39 -18.03
CA GLY A 207 -3.79 17.84 -16.82
C GLY A 207 -5.30 17.68 -16.85
#